data_be9c1d1137f5f4136092f6f2a50c9cf1
#
_entry.id   be9c1d1137f5f4136092f6f2a50c9cf1
#
_cell.length_a   1.000
_cell.length_b   1.000
_cell.length_c   1.000
_cell.angle_alpha   90.00
_cell.angle_beta   90.00
_cell.angle_gamma   90.00
#
_symmetry.space_group_name_H-M   'P 1'
#
loop_
_entity.id
_entity.type
_entity.pdbx_description
1 polymer ?
#
loop_
_entity_poly.entity_id
_entity_poly.type
_entity_poly.pdbx_seq_one_letter_code
_entity_poly.pdbx_strand_id
1 'polypeptide(L)'
;MLPQEEIALLEKQIKQLIEQHHVLSEQVKTLLKHNDQQRQEVIRSHAEIQDLQKQNRELKTALALVDDSEGKDIARRRINALSNKIDRTIELLNE
;
A
#
# COMPACT_ATOMS: atom_id res chain seq x y z
N MET A 1 -20.14 -53.71 -7.96
CA MET A 1 -19.17 -53.13 -7.03
C MET A 1 -19.40 -53.63 -5.63
N LEU A 2 -18.35 -53.99 -4.95
CA LEU A 2 -18.43 -54.40 -3.55
C LEU A 2 -18.55 -53.16 -2.67
N PRO A 3 -19.43 -53.17 -1.63
CA PRO A 3 -19.56 -52.02 -0.72
C PRO A 3 -18.25 -51.53 -0.11
N GLN A 4 -17.32 -52.43 0.09
CA GLN A 4 -15.99 -52.14 0.64
C GLN A 4 -15.16 -51.21 -0.29
N GLU A 5 -15.28 -51.43 -1.59
CA GLU A 5 -14.61 -50.60 -2.59
C GLU A 5 -15.19 -49.20 -2.63
N GLU A 6 -16.52 -49.08 -2.51
CA GLU A 6 -17.20 -47.78 -2.46
C GLU A 6 -16.81 -47.01 -1.19
N ILE A 7 -16.75 -47.71 -0.05
CA ILE A 7 -16.33 -47.11 1.22
C ILE A 7 -14.87 -46.61 1.15
N ALA A 8 -13.98 -47.43 0.58
CA ALA A 8 -12.57 -47.04 0.40
C ALA A 8 -12.45 -45.81 -0.49
N LEU A 9 -13.23 -45.73 -1.56
CA LEU A 9 -13.24 -44.58 -2.46
C LEU A 9 -13.74 -43.33 -1.75
N LEU A 10 -14.83 -43.45 -0.98
CA LEU A 10 -15.36 -42.35 -0.18
C LEU A 10 -14.35 -41.84 0.86
N GLU A 11 -13.69 -42.75 1.55
CA GLU A 11 -12.64 -42.39 2.52
C GLU A 11 -11.52 -41.59 1.85
N LYS A 12 -11.07 -42.04 0.68
CA LYS A 12 -10.04 -41.33 -0.10
C LYS A 12 -10.50 -39.92 -0.48
N GLN A 13 -11.74 -39.79 -0.96
CA GLN A 13 -12.31 -38.51 -1.36
C GLN A 13 -12.43 -37.56 -0.15
N ILE A 14 -12.87 -38.10 1.00
CA ILE A 14 -12.97 -37.30 2.24
C ILE A 14 -11.58 -36.79 2.67
N LYS A 15 -10.57 -37.66 2.65
CA LYS A 15 -9.19 -37.27 2.99
C LYS A 15 -8.67 -36.17 2.06
N GLN A 16 -8.91 -36.28 0.77
CA GLN A 16 -8.53 -35.27 -0.20
C GLN A 16 -9.24 -33.95 0.06
N LEU A 17 -10.52 -34.00 0.38
CA LEU A 17 -11.30 -32.81 0.70
C LEU A 17 -10.79 -32.12 1.97
N ILE A 18 -10.44 -32.88 3.00
CA ILE A 18 -9.86 -32.37 4.24
C ILE A 18 -8.51 -31.69 3.95
N GLU A 19 -7.66 -32.32 3.14
CA GLU A 19 -6.38 -31.72 2.74
C GLU A 19 -6.58 -30.42 1.97
N GLN A 20 -7.49 -30.41 0.99
CA GLN A 20 -7.79 -29.21 0.22
C GLN A 20 -8.32 -28.10 1.12
N HIS A 21 -9.20 -28.44 2.07
CA HIS A 21 -9.70 -27.48 3.03
C HIS A 21 -8.58 -26.91 3.91
N HIS A 22 -7.67 -27.75 4.35
CA HIS A 22 -6.52 -27.31 5.16
C HIS A 22 -5.63 -26.34 4.38
N VAL A 23 -5.30 -26.68 3.13
CA VAL A 23 -4.49 -25.83 2.26
C VAL A 23 -5.16 -24.48 2.04
N LEU A 24 -6.46 -24.49 1.72
CA LEU A 24 -7.22 -23.26 1.52
C LEU A 24 -7.27 -22.41 2.79
N SER A 25 -7.45 -23.04 3.94
CA SER A 25 -7.48 -22.35 5.23
C SER A 25 -6.13 -21.65 5.50
N GLU A 26 -5.03 -22.32 5.22
CA GLU A 26 -3.69 -21.74 5.37
C GLU A 26 -3.47 -20.60 4.38
N GLN A 27 -3.92 -20.73 3.16
CA GLN A 27 -3.83 -19.67 2.15
C GLN A 27 -4.65 -18.45 2.57
N VAL A 28 -5.84 -18.63 3.12
CA VAL A 28 -6.67 -17.53 3.62
C VAL A 28 -5.98 -16.80 4.75
N LYS A 29 -5.39 -17.53 5.70
CA LYS A 29 -4.62 -16.92 6.80
C LYS A 29 -3.46 -16.08 6.29
N THR A 30 -2.72 -16.61 5.32
CA THR A 30 -1.58 -15.91 4.73
C THR A 30 -2.04 -14.65 4.00
N LEU A 31 -3.13 -14.73 3.24
CA LEU A 31 -3.69 -13.60 2.51
C LEU A 31 -4.22 -12.51 3.46
N LEU A 32 -4.86 -12.91 4.56
CA LEU A 32 -5.35 -11.96 5.56
C LEU A 32 -4.19 -11.22 6.24
N LYS A 33 -3.13 -11.94 6.58
CA LYS A 33 -1.93 -11.35 7.17
C LYS A 33 -1.28 -10.36 6.20
N HIS A 34 -1.13 -10.77 4.95
CA HIS A 34 -0.53 -9.94 3.90
C HIS A 34 -1.38 -8.68 3.64
N ASN A 35 -2.69 -8.84 3.59
CA ASN A 35 -3.63 -7.74 3.43
C ASN A 35 -3.51 -6.73 4.58
N ASP A 36 -3.43 -7.21 5.82
CA ASP A 36 -3.26 -6.36 6.99
C ASP A 36 -1.95 -5.58 6.93
N GLN A 37 -0.85 -6.23 6.57
CA GLN A 37 0.46 -5.59 6.39
C GLN A 37 0.39 -4.50 5.31
N GLN A 38 -0.25 -4.78 4.19
CA GLN A 38 -0.43 -3.81 3.11
C GLN A 38 -1.27 -2.61 3.55
N ARG A 39 -2.33 -2.84 4.31
CA ARG A 39 -3.15 -1.75 4.87
C ARG A 39 -2.33 -0.84 5.77
N GLN A 40 -1.49 -1.42 6.63
CA GLN A 40 -0.61 -0.65 7.51
C GLN A 40 0.40 0.18 6.72
N GLU A 41 0.97 -0.38 5.66
CA GLU A 41 1.87 0.35 4.77
C GLU A 41 1.18 1.51 4.06
N VAL A 42 -0.05 1.30 3.58
CA VAL A 42 -0.85 2.35 2.94
C VAL A 42 -1.12 3.48 3.93
N ILE A 43 -1.52 3.16 5.16
CA ILE A 43 -1.78 4.16 6.20
C ILE A 43 -0.52 4.96 6.49
N ARG A 44 0.62 4.29 6.64
CA ARG A 44 1.91 4.95 6.89
C ARG A 44 2.30 5.88 5.75
N SER A 45 2.21 5.39 4.51
CA SER A 45 2.52 6.18 3.32
C SER A 45 1.61 7.41 3.21
N HIS A 46 0.34 7.24 3.51
CA HIS A 46 -0.62 8.34 3.49
C HIS A 46 -0.27 9.41 4.53
N ALA A 47 0.12 9.00 5.73
CA ALA A 47 0.58 9.93 6.78
C ALA A 47 1.85 10.67 6.35
N GLU A 48 2.80 9.98 5.74
CA GLU A 48 4.03 10.60 5.21
C GLU A 48 3.73 11.62 4.12
N ILE A 49 2.81 11.29 3.22
CA ILE A 49 2.38 12.20 2.15
C ILE A 49 1.76 13.46 2.73
N GLN A 50 0.88 13.33 3.72
CA GLN A 50 0.25 14.48 4.37
C GLN A 50 1.28 15.36 5.07
N ASP A 51 2.27 14.75 5.74
CA ASP A 51 3.34 15.48 6.40
C ASP A 51 4.20 16.24 5.39
N LEU A 52 4.57 15.59 4.30
CA LEU A 52 5.34 16.22 3.23
C LEU A 52 4.58 17.39 2.59
N GLN A 53 3.28 17.24 2.38
CA GLN A 53 2.44 18.31 1.87
C GLN A 53 2.41 19.51 2.81
N LYS A 54 2.32 19.25 4.11
CA LYS A 54 2.35 20.28 5.14
C LYS A 54 3.69 21.03 5.13
N GLN A 55 4.79 20.28 5.13
CA GLN A 55 6.14 20.87 5.06
C GLN A 55 6.32 21.70 3.79
N ASN A 56 5.82 21.21 2.67
CA ASN A 56 5.88 21.91 1.40
C ASN A 56 5.14 23.26 1.46
N ARG A 57 3.94 23.29 2.05
CA ARG A 57 3.18 24.52 2.24
C ARG A 57 3.91 25.50 3.17
N GLU A 58 4.49 24.99 4.26
CA GLU A 58 5.28 25.80 5.19
C GLU A 58 6.50 26.43 4.51
N LEU A 59 7.21 25.65 3.70
CA LEU A 59 8.35 26.13 2.93
C LEU A 59 7.94 27.21 1.92
N LYS A 60 6.84 27.02 1.20
CA LYS A 60 6.31 28.02 0.27
C LYS A 60 5.94 29.31 0.98
N THR A 61 5.32 29.19 2.15
CA THR A 61 4.95 30.35 2.97
C THR A 61 6.20 31.08 3.48
N ALA A 62 7.19 30.33 3.96
CA ALA A 62 8.45 30.91 4.43
C ALA A 62 9.17 31.64 3.31
N LEU A 63 9.17 31.09 2.10
CA LEU A 63 9.76 31.74 0.92
C LEU A 63 9.05 33.02 0.53
N ALA A 64 7.72 33.04 0.67
CA ALA A 64 6.94 34.23 0.36
C ALA A 64 7.28 35.39 1.31
N LEU A 65 7.86 35.11 2.48
CA LEU A 65 8.26 36.11 3.47
C LEU A 65 9.72 36.60 3.29
N VAL A 66 10.50 35.95 2.41
CA VAL A 66 11.87 36.35 2.11
C VAL A 66 11.87 37.55 1.16
N ASP A 67 12.56 38.63 1.56
CA ASP A 67 12.52 39.92 0.86
C ASP A 67 13.63 40.09 -0.17
N ASP A 68 14.40 39.05 -0.48
CA ASP A 68 15.45 39.05 -1.50
C ASP A 68 14.89 38.55 -2.83
N SER A 69 14.76 39.44 -3.81
CA SER A 69 14.05 39.14 -5.07
C SER A 69 14.74 38.07 -5.92
N GLU A 70 16.08 38.06 -6.01
CA GLU A 70 16.81 37.06 -6.81
C GLU A 70 16.85 35.70 -6.16
N GLY A 71 17.22 35.65 -4.88
CA GLY A 71 17.21 34.42 -4.10
C GLY A 71 15.84 33.84 -3.97
N LYS A 72 14.82 34.70 -3.88
CA LYS A 72 13.42 34.31 -3.82
C LYS A 72 12.96 33.61 -5.10
N ASP A 73 13.32 34.11 -6.26
CA ASP A 73 12.93 33.52 -7.54
C ASP A 73 13.58 32.15 -7.75
N ILE A 74 14.87 32.01 -7.48
CA ILE A 74 15.58 30.74 -7.59
C ILE A 74 14.97 29.72 -6.64
N ALA A 75 14.75 30.11 -5.39
CA ALA A 75 14.18 29.24 -4.37
C ALA A 75 12.74 28.84 -4.70
N ARG A 76 11.93 29.77 -5.24
CA ARG A 76 10.56 29.46 -5.71
C ARG A 76 10.57 28.43 -6.83
N ARG A 77 11.47 28.56 -7.80
CA ARG A 77 11.59 27.59 -8.90
C ARG A 77 11.92 26.21 -8.38
N ARG A 78 12.86 26.11 -7.44
CA ARG A 78 13.24 24.82 -6.84
C ARG A 78 12.11 24.20 -6.06
N ILE A 79 11.38 25.00 -5.28
CA ILE A 79 10.24 24.51 -4.48
C ILE A 79 9.09 24.11 -5.39
N ASN A 80 8.80 24.87 -6.43
CA ASN A 80 7.75 24.51 -7.39
C ASN A 80 8.09 23.22 -8.12
N ALA A 81 9.34 23.02 -8.52
CA ALA A 81 9.78 21.77 -9.13
C ALA A 81 9.62 20.59 -8.17
N LEU A 82 9.99 20.76 -6.91
CA LEU A 82 9.84 19.74 -5.89
C LEU A 82 8.36 19.44 -5.59
N SER A 83 7.54 20.49 -5.49
CA SER A 83 6.10 20.38 -5.29
C SER A 83 5.43 19.60 -6.42
N ASN A 84 5.78 19.92 -7.67
CA ASN A 84 5.25 19.21 -8.84
C ASN A 84 5.66 17.74 -8.83
N LYS A 85 6.88 17.46 -8.41
CA LYS A 85 7.38 16.09 -8.28
C LYS A 85 6.62 15.32 -7.20
N ILE A 86 6.35 15.96 -6.07
CA ILE A 86 5.57 15.36 -4.97
C ILE A 86 4.14 15.09 -5.43
N ASP A 87 3.50 16.07 -6.08
CA ASP A 87 2.13 15.94 -6.60
C ASP A 87 2.03 14.80 -7.62
N ARG A 88 3.01 14.69 -8.50
CA ARG A 88 3.08 13.59 -9.48
C ARG A 88 3.22 12.23 -8.79
N THR A 89 4.03 12.15 -7.74
CA THR A 89 4.20 10.93 -6.95
C THR A 89 2.89 10.53 -6.27
N ILE A 90 2.15 11.51 -5.74
CA ILE A 90 0.84 11.29 -5.12
C ILE A 90 -0.16 10.76 -6.15
N GLU A 91 -0.20 11.33 -7.34
CA GLU A 91 -1.06 10.84 -8.43
C GLU A 91 -0.76 9.39 -8.78
N LEU A 92 0.52 9.04 -8.87
CA LEU A 92 0.95 7.66 -9.16
C LEU A 92 0.53 6.68 -8.05
N LEU A 93 0.53 7.12 -6.80
CA LEU A 93 0.11 6.29 -5.66
C LEU A 93 -1.40 6.09 -5.61
N ASN A 94 -2.16 7.01 -6.19
CA ASN A 94 -3.63 6.96 -6.19
C ASN A 94 -4.21 6.24 -7.41
N GLU A 95 -3.38 5.81 -8.34
CA GLU A 95 -3.79 4.96 -9.45
C GLU A 95 -4.00 3.48 -8.99
#